data_e0758318338c23576e3ecc0f8a5407e7
#
_entry.id   e0758318338c23576e3ecc0f8a5407e7
#
_cell.length_a   1.000
_cell.length_b   1.000
_cell.length_c   1.000
_cell.angle_alpha   90.00
_cell.angle_beta   90.00
_cell.angle_gamma   90.00
#
_symmetry.space_group_name_H-M   'P 1'
#
loop_
_entity.id
_entity.type
_entity.pdbx_description
1 polymer ?
#
loop_
_entity_poly.entity_id
_entity_poly.type
_entity_poly.pdbx_seq_one_letter_code
_entity_poly.pdbx_strand_id
1 'polypeptide(L)'
;MRKFMSALLALFALPALAADKNWDIDESMGKADAPITVIEYASLTCPHCAHFESEIFPKIKKDWIETGKMKWVYRDYVWDGLAEAAAMISHCSGDRYYTFLDTFFHSQQNWEHSNNPLASLKVIAQMGGMSGDKVDACLADKGLLNKILARKEDAEKLYNIHQTPSFIINGKLVDGVPADYDAFVKLLK
;
A
#
# COMPACT_ATOMS: atom_id res chain seq x y z
N MET A 1 -22.99 -37.34 51.47
CA MET A 1 -22.93 -35.89 51.14
C MET A 1 -21.87 -35.72 50.06
N ARG A 2 -22.25 -35.68 48.75
CA ARG A 2 -21.35 -35.51 47.60
C ARG A 2 -21.30 -34.03 47.22
N LYS A 3 -20.13 -33.42 47.43
CA LYS A 3 -19.88 -32.02 47.02
C LYS A 3 -19.62 -31.98 45.52
N PHE A 4 -20.53 -31.39 44.76
CA PHE A 4 -20.32 -31.06 43.36
C PHE A 4 -19.44 -29.81 43.30
N MET A 5 -18.24 -29.97 42.76
CA MET A 5 -17.30 -28.87 42.50
C MET A 5 -17.55 -28.41 41.05
N SER A 6 -18.30 -27.33 40.89
CA SER A 6 -18.55 -26.69 39.59
C SER A 6 -17.28 -25.99 39.14
N ALA A 7 -16.61 -26.52 38.11
CA ALA A 7 -15.51 -25.87 37.45
C ALA A 7 -16.07 -24.79 36.53
N LEU A 8 -15.80 -23.53 36.86
CA LEU A 8 -16.11 -22.38 36.02
C LEU A 8 -15.07 -22.31 34.88
N LEU A 9 -15.49 -22.73 33.68
CA LEU A 9 -14.68 -22.56 32.45
C LEU A 9 -14.72 -21.08 32.08
N ALA A 10 -13.65 -20.34 32.35
CA ALA A 10 -13.47 -18.98 31.82
C ALA A 10 -13.16 -19.09 30.33
N LEU A 11 -14.14 -18.76 29.49
CA LEU A 11 -13.91 -18.51 28.07
C LEU A 11 -13.06 -17.22 27.94
N PHE A 12 -11.78 -17.38 27.69
CA PHE A 12 -10.95 -16.30 27.19
C PHE A 12 -11.39 -16.00 25.75
N ALA A 13 -12.20 -14.97 25.57
CA ALA A 13 -12.44 -14.40 24.26
C ALA A 13 -11.11 -13.80 23.76
N LEU A 14 -10.45 -14.48 22.84
CA LEU A 14 -9.37 -13.91 22.06
C LEU A 14 -9.93 -12.67 21.36
N PRO A 15 -9.25 -11.51 21.40
CA PRO A 15 -9.66 -10.36 20.59
C PRO A 15 -9.68 -10.84 19.15
N ALA A 16 -10.84 -10.76 18.51
CA ALA A 16 -10.95 -10.94 17.08
C ALA A 16 -10.02 -9.88 16.45
N LEU A 17 -8.88 -10.30 15.94
CA LEU A 17 -8.08 -9.49 15.03
C LEU A 17 -9.06 -9.02 13.95
N ALA A 18 -9.27 -7.71 13.85
CA ALA A 18 -10.08 -7.15 12.78
C ALA A 18 -9.55 -7.74 11.48
N ALA A 19 -10.34 -8.61 10.86
CA ALA A 19 -9.93 -9.23 9.61
C ALA A 19 -9.70 -8.10 8.63
N ASP A 20 -8.47 -7.98 8.16
CA ASP A 20 -8.11 -6.97 7.18
C ASP A 20 -9.01 -7.11 5.96
N LYS A 21 -9.67 -6.01 5.57
CA LYS A 21 -10.61 -6.02 4.45
C LYS A 21 -9.80 -6.28 3.18
N ASN A 22 -10.05 -7.41 2.55
CA ASN A 22 -9.45 -7.72 1.25
C ASN A 22 -10.17 -6.91 0.17
N TRP A 23 -9.43 -6.04 -0.50
CA TRP A 23 -9.95 -5.21 -1.58
C TRP A 23 -9.75 -5.89 -2.93
N ASP A 24 -10.75 -5.81 -3.80
CA ASP A 24 -10.69 -6.34 -5.18
C ASP A 24 -9.68 -5.62 -6.08
N ILE A 25 -9.12 -4.49 -5.60
CA ILE A 25 -8.06 -3.72 -6.26
C ILE A 25 -6.70 -3.84 -5.55
N ASP A 26 -6.56 -4.76 -4.57
CA ASP A 26 -5.26 -4.99 -3.93
C ASP A 26 -4.35 -5.78 -4.86
N GLU A 27 -3.22 -5.17 -5.17
CA GLU A 27 -2.11 -5.81 -5.88
C GLU A 27 -1.06 -6.24 -4.86
N SER A 28 -0.47 -7.42 -5.03
CA SER A 28 0.53 -7.93 -4.11
C SER A 28 1.74 -8.51 -4.81
N MET A 29 2.90 -8.36 -4.19
CA MET A 29 4.15 -9.04 -4.55
C MET A 29 4.49 -10.14 -3.56
N GLY A 30 5.24 -11.13 -4.01
CA GLY A 30 5.68 -12.26 -3.19
C GLY A 30 4.69 -13.41 -3.20
N LYS A 31 4.98 -14.43 -2.39
CA LYS A 31 4.14 -15.62 -2.29
C LYS A 31 2.89 -15.34 -1.45
N ALA A 32 1.75 -15.87 -1.88
CA ALA A 32 0.48 -15.68 -1.17
C ALA A 32 0.50 -16.27 0.25
N ASP A 33 1.28 -17.33 0.45
CA ASP A 33 1.46 -18.07 1.71
C ASP A 33 2.74 -17.67 2.47
N ALA A 34 3.35 -16.54 2.14
CA ALA A 34 4.52 -16.05 2.85
C ALA A 34 4.21 -15.83 4.34
N PRO A 35 5.16 -16.17 5.25
CA PRO A 35 4.94 -16.09 6.70
C PRO A 35 4.78 -14.67 7.22
N ILE A 36 5.24 -13.66 6.47
CA ILE A 36 5.11 -12.24 6.81
C ILE A 36 4.26 -11.56 5.75
N THR A 37 3.22 -10.86 6.19
CA THR A 37 2.44 -9.96 5.33
C THR A 37 2.68 -8.52 5.76
N VAL A 38 3.10 -7.69 4.82
CA VAL A 38 3.23 -6.25 5.01
C VAL A 38 2.26 -5.54 4.09
N ILE A 39 1.47 -4.62 4.66
CA ILE A 39 0.65 -3.69 3.91
C ILE A 39 1.24 -2.31 4.11
N GLU A 40 1.62 -1.67 3.03
CA GLU A 40 2.05 -0.28 3.03
C GLU A 40 0.90 0.61 2.57
N TYR A 41 0.56 1.62 3.37
CA TYR A 41 -0.27 2.72 2.97
C TYR A 41 0.61 3.91 2.61
N ALA A 42 0.61 4.29 1.33
CA ALA A 42 1.47 5.35 0.83
C ALA A 42 0.77 6.22 -0.22
N SER A 43 1.36 7.39 -0.47
CA SER A 43 0.88 8.34 -1.47
C SER A 43 1.95 8.64 -2.50
N LEU A 44 1.57 8.65 -3.76
CA LEU A 44 2.49 8.97 -4.86
C LEU A 44 2.96 10.42 -4.88
N THR A 45 2.32 11.33 -4.10
CA THR A 45 2.77 12.71 -3.87
C THR A 45 3.50 12.89 -2.54
N CYS A 46 3.72 11.83 -1.77
CA CYS A 46 4.44 11.93 -0.50
C CYS A 46 5.95 11.76 -0.69
N PRO A 47 6.79 12.76 -0.35
CA PRO A 47 8.25 12.65 -0.51
C PRO A 47 8.89 11.60 0.40
N HIS A 48 8.32 11.35 1.59
CA HIS A 48 8.80 10.27 2.46
C HIS A 48 8.51 8.89 1.89
N CYS A 49 7.39 8.72 1.17
CA CYS A 49 7.08 7.49 0.45
C CYS A 49 8.07 7.29 -0.71
N ALA A 50 8.33 8.33 -1.51
CA ALA A 50 9.32 8.26 -2.59
C ALA A 50 10.72 7.89 -2.07
N HIS A 51 11.13 8.46 -0.94
CA HIS A 51 12.40 8.10 -0.29
C HIS A 51 12.41 6.62 0.14
N PHE A 52 11.35 6.16 0.80
CA PHE A 52 11.24 4.76 1.23
C PHE A 52 11.32 3.81 0.02
N GLU A 53 10.56 4.07 -1.03
CA GLU A 53 10.50 3.26 -2.23
C GLU A 53 11.83 3.25 -3.01
N SER A 54 12.56 4.37 -3.01
CA SER A 54 13.83 4.46 -3.74
C SER A 54 15.03 3.89 -2.98
N GLU A 55 15.08 4.07 -1.65
CA GLU A 55 16.30 3.79 -0.87
C GLU A 55 16.17 2.53 -0.01
N ILE A 56 14.97 2.19 0.45
CA ILE A 56 14.77 1.11 1.43
C ILE A 56 14.12 -0.11 0.79
N PHE A 57 13.04 0.10 0.05
CA PHE A 57 12.22 -0.95 -0.52
C PHE A 57 12.97 -1.91 -1.48
N PRO A 58 13.91 -1.48 -2.33
CA PRO A 58 14.64 -2.39 -3.21
C PRO A 58 15.36 -3.52 -2.47
N LYS A 59 15.89 -3.22 -1.28
CA LYS A 59 16.55 -4.22 -0.43
C LYS A 59 15.54 -5.15 0.25
N ILE A 60 14.41 -4.61 0.69
CA ILE A 60 13.29 -5.42 1.21
C ILE A 60 12.80 -6.39 0.13
N LYS A 61 12.57 -5.90 -1.07
CA LYS A 61 12.12 -6.71 -2.21
C LYS A 61 13.08 -7.89 -2.45
N LYS A 62 14.37 -7.61 -2.55
CA LYS A 62 15.39 -8.62 -2.81
C LYS A 62 15.51 -9.67 -1.69
N ASP A 63 15.55 -9.21 -0.42
CA ASP A 63 15.93 -10.08 0.70
C ASP A 63 14.72 -10.82 1.31
N TRP A 64 13.49 -10.30 1.09
CA TRP A 64 12.28 -10.82 1.73
C TRP A 64 11.21 -11.26 0.74
N ILE A 65 10.88 -10.42 -0.25
CA ILE A 65 9.76 -10.71 -1.17
C ILE A 65 10.18 -11.77 -2.19
N GLU A 66 11.31 -11.56 -2.89
CA GLU A 66 11.82 -12.49 -3.91
C GLU A 66 12.28 -13.82 -3.32
N THR A 67 12.65 -13.85 -2.04
CA THR A 67 12.98 -15.08 -1.31
C THR A 67 11.77 -15.83 -0.78
N GLY A 68 10.56 -15.27 -0.95
CA GLY A 68 9.28 -15.88 -0.52
C GLY A 68 9.02 -15.80 0.98
N LYS A 69 9.75 -14.96 1.71
CA LYS A 69 9.57 -14.75 3.15
C LYS A 69 8.50 -13.73 3.47
N MET A 70 8.14 -12.87 2.50
CA MET A 70 7.23 -11.75 2.68
C MET A 70 6.28 -11.65 1.49
N LYS A 71 5.02 -11.39 1.80
CA LYS A 71 4.00 -10.85 0.90
C LYS A 71 3.91 -9.35 1.15
N TRP A 72 3.99 -8.56 0.10
CA TRP A 72 3.86 -7.11 0.14
C TRP A 72 2.60 -6.67 -0.57
N VAL A 73 1.81 -5.81 0.06
CA VAL A 73 0.62 -5.19 -0.51
C VAL A 73 0.79 -3.68 -0.41
N TYR A 74 0.73 -3.00 -1.55
CA TYR A 74 0.68 -1.55 -1.58
C TYR A 74 -0.77 -1.08 -1.58
N ARG A 75 -1.09 -0.07 -0.76
CA ARG A 75 -2.41 0.55 -0.70
C ARG A 75 -2.30 2.06 -0.80
N ASP A 76 -3.04 2.62 -1.75
CA ASP A 76 -3.09 4.05 -1.94
C ASP A 76 -3.71 4.75 -0.71
N TYR A 77 -2.98 5.76 -0.21
CA TYR A 77 -3.46 6.72 0.76
C TYR A 77 -3.32 8.12 0.15
N VAL A 78 -4.28 8.49 -0.68
CA VAL A 78 -4.20 9.69 -1.50
C VAL A 78 -4.45 10.95 -0.67
N TRP A 79 -3.56 11.95 -0.80
CA TRP A 79 -3.66 13.23 -0.11
C TRP A 79 -4.34 14.31 -0.93
N ASP A 80 -4.27 14.21 -2.26
CA ASP A 80 -4.69 15.23 -3.21
C ASP A 80 -5.10 14.61 -4.55
N GLY A 81 -5.69 15.43 -5.43
CA GLY A 81 -6.16 14.97 -6.74
C GLY A 81 -5.05 14.51 -7.69
N LEU A 82 -3.80 14.94 -7.46
CA LEU A 82 -2.67 14.47 -8.27
C LEU A 82 -2.25 13.06 -7.85
N ALA A 83 -2.24 12.77 -6.54
CA ALA A 83 -2.06 11.43 -6.01
C ALA A 83 -3.17 10.48 -6.49
N GLU A 84 -4.43 10.95 -6.52
CA GLU A 84 -5.58 10.20 -7.08
C GLU A 84 -5.34 9.83 -8.54
N ALA A 85 -4.93 10.80 -9.37
CA ALA A 85 -4.66 10.56 -10.79
C ALA A 85 -3.52 9.56 -11.01
N ALA A 86 -2.42 9.68 -10.27
CA ALA A 86 -1.29 8.76 -10.37
C ALA A 86 -1.67 7.34 -9.91
N ALA A 87 -2.43 7.21 -8.81
CA ALA A 87 -2.96 5.94 -8.33
C ALA A 87 -3.89 5.28 -9.36
N MET A 88 -4.85 6.03 -9.93
CA MET A 88 -5.75 5.53 -10.95
C MET A 88 -4.97 5.01 -12.18
N ILE A 89 -3.99 5.77 -12.67
CA ILE A 89 -3.15 5.34 -13.79
C ILE A 89 -2.41 4.04 -13.46
N SER A 90 -1.86 3.92 -12.25
CA SER A 90 -1.18 2.70 -11.80
C SER A 90 -2.12 1.49 -11.84
N HIS A 91 -3.33 1.60 -11.30
CA HIS A 91 -4.33 0.53 -11.35
C HIS A 91 -4.77 0.17 -12.77
N CYS A 92 -4.95 1.14 -13.64
CA CYS A 92 -5.32 0.90 -15.05
C CYS A 92 -4.20 0.27 -15.88
N SER A 93 -2.98 0.23 -15.38
CA SER A 93 -1.84 -0.40 -16.07
C SER A 93 -1.90 -1.94 -16.08
N GLY A 94 -2.75 -2.55 -15.22
CA GLY A 94 -2.88 -4.01 -15.07
C GLY A 94 -1.60 -4.63 -14.53
N ASP A 95 -1.07 -5.66 -15.18
CA ASP A 95 0.13 -6.40 -14.76
C ASP A 95 1.39 -5.53 -14.56
N ARG A 96 1.33 -4.25 -14.97
CA ARG A 96 2.42 -3.28 -14.79
C ARG A 96 2.21 -2.37 -13.58
N TYR A 97 1.27 -2.66 -12.70
CA TYR A 97 0.95 -1.84 -11.52
C TYR A 97 2.19 -1.42 -10.74
N TYR A 98 2.99 -2.37 -10.29
CA TYR A 98 4.21 -2.08 -9.53
C TYR A 98 5.30 -1.39 -10.35
N THR A 99 5.36 -1.61 -11.66
CA THR A 99 6.27 -0.87 -12.55
C THR A 99 5.88 0.61 -12.62
N PHE A 100 4.58 0.91 -12.63
CA PHE A 100 4.10 2.28 -12.62
C PHE A 100 4.32 2.95 -11.27
N LEU A 101 4.07 2.26 -10.14
CA LEU A 101 4.41 2.77 -8.81
C LEU A 101 5.89 3.15 -8.71
N ASP A 102 6.77 2.24 -9.07
CA ASP A 102 8.23 2.44 -9.09
C ASP A 102 8.62 3.65 -9.94
N THR A 103 8.08 3.73 -11.17
CA THR A 103 8.37 4.86 -12.08
C THR A 103 7.87 6.18 -11.52
N PHE A 104 6.66 6.22 -10.93
CA PHE A 104 6.12 7.45 -10.35
C PHE A 104 6.90 7.90 -9.12
N PHE A 105 7.28 7.00 -8.23
CA PHE A 105 8.08 7.35 -7.07
C PHE A 105 9.49 7.84 -7.46
N HIS A 106 10.20 7.14 -8.32
CA HIS A 106 11.55 7.53 -8.76
C HIS A 106 11.57 8.85 -9.54
N SER A 107 10.49 9.17 -10.24
CA SER A 107 10.38 10.41 -11.00
C SER A 107 9.53 11.48 -10.33
N GLN A 108 9.12 11.30 -9.06
CA GLN A 108 8.16 12.13 -8.34
C GLN A 108 8.47 13.63 -8.47
N GLN A 109 9.70 14.03 -8.14
CA GLN A 109 10.11 15.44 -8.23
C GLN A 109 9.94 16.04 -9.63
N ASN A 110 10.12 15.23 -10.68
CA ASN A 110 10.07 15.69 -12.06
C ASN A 110 8.64 15.92 -12.53
N TRP A 111 7.71 15.01 -12.19
CA TRP A 111 6.34 15.16 -12.67
C TRP A 111 5.49 16.02 -11.74
N GLU A 112 5.68 15.94 -10.41
CA GLU A 112 4.90 16.69 -9.43
C GLU A 112 5.14 18.21 -9.51
N HIS A 113 6.40 18.60 -9.72
CA HIS A 113 6.80 20.01 -9.80
C HIS A 113 6.92 20.56 -11.23
N SER A 114 6.42 19.82 -12.22
CA SER A 114 6.37 20.31 -13.60
C SER A 114 5.33 21.43 -13.77
N ASN A 115 5.43 22.19 -14.87
CA ASN A 115 4.45 23.22 -15.19
C ASN A 115 3.02 22.67 -15.40
N ASN A 116 2.89 21.40 -15.70
CA ASN A 116 1.62 20.70 -15.84
C ASN A 116 1.75 19.25 -15.33
N PRO A 117 1.61 19.02 -14.01
CA PRO A 117 1.81 17.71 -13.41
C PRO A 117 0.93 16.61 -14.02
N LEU A 118 -0.34 16.90 -14.28
CA LEU A 118 -1.25 15.92 -14.89
C LEU A 118 -0.80 15.52 -16.31
N ALA A 119 -0.33 16.47 -17.10
CA ALA A 119 0.21 16.16 -18.43
C ALA A 119 1.48 15.31 -18.33
N SER A 120 2.33 15.59 -17.33
CA SER A 120 3.53 14.78 -17.08
C SER A 120 3.19 13.34 -16.71
N LEU A 121 2.19 13.11 -15.84
CA LEU A 121 1.69 11.77 -15.53
C LEU A 121 1.18 11.05 -16.78
N LYS A 122 0.42 11.73 -17.65
CA LYS A 122 -0.05 11.15 -18.92
C LYS A 122 1.11 10.77 -19.85
N VAL A 123 2.15 11.60 -19.94
CA VAL A 123 3.36 11.29 -20.73
C VAL A 123 4.05 10.05 -20.18
N ILE A 124 4.26 9.94 -18.86
CA ILE A 124 4.84 8.76 -18.24
C ILE A 124 3.99 7.52 -18.52
N ALA A 125 2.66 7.63 -18.42
CA ALA A 125 1.75 6.54 -18.73
C ALA A 125 1.87 6.07 -20.20
N GLN A 126 2.00 7.01 -21.13
CA GLN A 126 2.19 6.70 -22.56
C GLN A 126 3.56 6.06 -22.82
N MET A 127 4.62 6.54 -22.20
CA MET A 127 5.95 5.91 -22.25
C MET A 127 5.92 4.50 -21.68
N GLY A 128 5.11 4.25 -20.65
CA GLY A 128 4.81 2.94 -20.09
C GLY A 128 3.88 2.09 -20.98
N GLY A 129 3.49 2.55 -22.18
CA GLY A 129 2.72 1.80 -23.19
C GLY A 129 1.20 1.85 -23.00
N MET A 130 0.65 2.81 -22.23
CA MET A 130 -0.78 3.10 -22.23
C MET A 130 -1.10 4.08 -23.36
N SER A 131 -2.17 3.82 -24.14
CA SER A 131 -2.63 4.83 -25.11
C SER A 131 -3.24 6.03 -24.38
N GLY A 132 -3.21 7.21 -25.02
CA GLY A 132 -3.82 8.42 -24.48
C GLY A 132 -5.29 8.21 -24.11
N ASP A 133 -6.07 7.58 -25.00
CA ASP A 133 -7.49 7.28 -24.78
C ASP A 133 -7.68 6.37 -23.55
N LYS A 134 -6.80 5.38 -23.35
CA LYS A 134 -6.83 4.51 -22.17
C LYS A 134 -6.55 5.29 -20.90
N VAL A 135 -5.61 6.23 -20.92
CA VAL A 135 -5.30 7.10 -19.77
C VAL A 135 -6.49 8.01 -19.46
N ASP A 136 -7.09 8.63 -20.46
CA ASP A 136 -8.25 9.50 -20.29
C ASP A 136 -9.48 8.75 -19.78
N ALA A 137 -9.75 7.56 -20.31
CA ALA A 137 -10.82 6.68 -19.84
C ALA A 137 -10.58 6.25 -18.37
N CYS A 138 -9.32 5.93 -18.01
CA CYS A 138 -8.94 5.58 -16.65
C CYS A 138 -9.22 6.73 -15.69
N LEU A 139 -8.76 7.94 -16.00
CA LEU A 139 -8.97 9.14 -15.17
C LEU A 139 -10.44 9.55 -15.06
N ALA A 140 -11.29 9.10 -15.96
CA ALA A 140 -12.75 9.30 -15.92
C ALA A 140 -13.48 8.21 -15.12
N ASP A 141 -12.81 7.14 -14.70
CA ASP A 141 -13.44 6.01 -13.97
C ASP A 141 -13.72 6.39 -12.51
N LYS A 142 -14.93 6.88 -12.28
CA LYS A 142 -15.43 7.21 -10.93
C LYS A 142 -15.53 5.98 -10.02
N GLY A 143 -15.75 4.80 -10.59
CA GLY A 143 -15.82 3.55 -9.81
C GLY A 143 -14.47 3.22 -9.18
N LEU A 144 -13.39 3.30 -9.96
CA LEU A 144 -12.03 3.12 -9.47
C LEU A 144 -11.66 4.19 -8.44
N LEU A 145 -11.91 5.47 -8.73
CA LEU A 145 -11.64 6.56 -7.79
C LEU A 145 -12.33 6.33 -6.45
N ASN A 146 -13.61 5.97 -6.46
CA ASN A 146 -14.35 5.70 -5.23
C ASN A 146 -13.75 4.54 -4.41
N LYS A 147 -13.23 3.50 -5.06
CA LYS A 147 -12.53 2.40 -4.38
C LYS A 147 -11.24 2.87 -3.73
N ILE A 148 -10.45 3.70 -4.41
CA ILE A 148 -9.21 4.28 -3.87
C ILE A 148 -9.51 5.16 -2.65
N LEU A 149 -10.52 6.03 -2.74
CA LEU A 149 -10.93 6.90 -1.63
C LEU A 149 -11.46 6.09 -0.44
N ALA A 150 -12.27 5.06 -0.69
CA ALA A 150 -12.80 4.20 0.36
C ALA A 150 -11.68 3.42 1.08
N ARG A 151 -10.60 3.07 0.39
CA ARG A 151 -9.41 2.44 0.99
C ARG A 151 -8.71 3.36 1.99
N LYS A 152 -8.56 4.64 1.64
CA LYS A 152 -8.05 5.67 2.57
C LYS A 152 -8.96 5.80 3.79
N GLU A 153 -10.28 5.90 3.58
CA GLU A 153 -11.25 6.01 4.66
C GLU A 153 -11.21 4.79 5.61
N ASP A 154 -11.07 3.58 5.08
CA ASP A 154 -10.90 2.37 5.89
C ASP A 154 -9.57 2.37 6.66
N ALA A 155 -8.48 2.86 6.07
CA ALA A 155 -7.20 3.02 6.77
C ALA A 155 -7.32 3.93 8.00
N GLU A 156 -8.02 5.04 7.86
CA GLU A 156 -8.29 5.98 8.96
C GLU A 156 -9.17 5.34 10.04
N LYS A 157 -10.27 4.68 9.65
CA LYS A 157 -11.26 4.11 10.57
C LYS A 157 -10.77 2.86 11.31
N LEU A 158 -10.10 1.95 10.58
CA LEU A 158 -9.72 0.64 11.12
C LEU A 158 -8.39 0.67 11.85
N TYR A 159 -7.46 1.49 11.38
CA TYR A 159 -6.07 1.50 11.87
C TYR A 159 -5.63 2.84 12.42
N ASN A 160 -6.48 3.88 12.38
CA ASN A 160 -6.14 5.24 12.81
C ASN A 160 -4.89 5.79 12.08
N ILE A 161 -4.75 5.47 10.77
CA ILE A 161 -3.66 5.94 9.94
C ILE A 161 -3.94 7.38 9.51
N HIS A 162 -2.99 8.30 9.78
CA HIS A 162 -3.07 9.72 9.43
C HIS A 162 -1.75 10.25 8.86
N GLN A 163 -0.85 9.37 8.44
CA GLN A 163 0.44 9.72 7.85
C GLN A 163 0.88 8.68 6.83
N THR A 164 1.80 9.04 5.95
CA THR A 164 2.39 8.15 4.94
C THR A 164 3.91 8.30 4.90
N PRO A 165 4.65 7.20 4.66
CA PRO A 165 4.14 5.85 4.60
C PRO A 165 3.73 5.33 5.99
N SER A 166 2.75 4.40 6.04
CA SER A 166 2.37 3.66 7.24
C SER A 166 2.33 2.18 6.93
N PHE A 167 2.74 1.35 7.89
CA PHE A 167 2.90 -0.09 7.66
C PHE A 167 2.03 -0.90 8.61
N ILE A 168 1.34 -1.91 8.07
CA ILE A 168 0.69 -2.95 8.85
C ILE A 168 1.45 -4.24 8.63
N ILE A 169 2.03 -4.79 9.68
CA ILE A 169 2.81 -6.02 9.65
C ILE A 169 2.03 -7.11 10.40
N ASN A 170 1.65 -8.17 9.70
CA ASN A 170 0.86 -9.26 10.25
C ASN A 170 -0.39 -8.78 11.01
N GLY A 171 -1.11 -7.80 10.43
CA GLY A 171 -2.35 -7.23 10.97
C GLY A 171 -2.17 -6.19 12.08
N LYS A 172 -0.94 -5.77 12.40
CA LYS A 172 -0.66 -4.76 13.41
C LYS A 172 -0.06 -3.51 12.79
N LEU A 173 -0.63 -2.35 13.09
CA LEU A 173 -0.03 -1.07 12.73
C LEU A 173 1.31 -0.90 13.44
N VAL A 174 2.31 -0.47 12.69
CA VAL A 174 3.66 -0.18 13.19
C VAL A 174 3.79 1.32 13.43
N ASP A 175 4.33 1.69 14.58
CA ASP A 175 4.58 3.09 14.93
C ASP A 175 5.80 3.65 14.17
N GLY A 176 5.58 4.77 13.49
CA GLY A 176 6.63 5.54 12.83
C GLY A 176 7.04 5.01 11.46
N VAL A 177 7.87 5.81 10.79
CA VAL A 177 8.45 5.49 9.49
C VAL A 177 9.88 4.99 9.72
N PRO A 178 10.25 3.79 9.25
CA PRO A 178 11.62 3.29 9.41
C PRO A 178 12.60 4.20 8.66
N ALA A 179 13.68 4.59 9.37
CA ALA A 179 14.68 5.49 8.83
C ALA A 179 15.58 4.84 7.78
N ASP A 180 15.73 3.51 7.85
CA ASP A 180 16.57 2.71 6.96
C ASP A 180 16.11 1.23 6.92
N TYR A 181 16.78 0.43 6.10
CA TYR A 181 16.50 -1.00 5.98
C TYR A 181 16.63 -1.76 7.31
N ASP A 182 17.65 -1.47 8.10
CA ASP A 182 17.89 -2.19 9.37
C ASP A 182 16.80 -1.85 10.41
N ALA A 183 16.33 -0.59 10.40
CA ALA A 183 15.18 -0.17 11.20
C ALA A 183 13.92 -0.91 10.76
N PHE A 184 13.68 -1.03 9.45
CA PHE A 184 12.54 -1.81 8.94
C PHE A 184 12.60 -3.28 9.36
N VAL A 185 13.76 -3.93 9.22
CA VAL A 185 13.92 -5.36 9.60
C VAL A 185 13.68 -5.61 11.10
N LYS A 186 13.95 -4.64 11.97
CA LYS A 186 13.63 -4.75 13.41
C LYS A 186 12.14 -4.82 13.68
N LEU A 187 11.31 -4.22 12.81
CA LEU A 187 9.84 -4.26 12.93
C LEU A 187 9.23 -5.62 12.57
N LEU A 188 10.00 -6.49 11.89
CA LEU A 188 9.56 -7.82 11.47
C LEU A 188 9.69 -8.88 12.58
N LYS A 189 10.30 -8.53 13.71
CA LYS A 189 10.54 -9.42 14.86
C LYS A 189 9.44 -9.28 15.90
#